data_a0657a6676b15cd5e65ff015b6a47220
#
_entry.id   a0657a6676b15cd5e65ff015b6a47220
#
_cell.length_a   1.000
_cell.length_b   1.000
_cell.length_c   1.000
_cell.angle_alpha   90.00
_cell.angle_beta   90.00
_cell.angle_gamma   90.00
#
_symmetry.space_group_name_H-M   'P 1'
#
loop_
_entity.id
_entity.type
_entity.pdbx_description
1 polymer ?
#
loop_
_entity_poly.entity_id
_entity_poly.type
_entity_poly.pdbx_seq_one_letter_code
_entity_poly.pdbx_strand_id
1 'polypeptide(L)'
;MESHVPKSKNEKHTAFVVLFSAVTMVLEIVFGLFTHSMALLADGIHMGSHVLAIGLSWCAYIFVRRMKTRNIDTVDSERVLSLSAYTSGVLLLIFALLILIEAFERFFTAGVVIQYKEAMIVAVIGMVVNIICAIVLHDHHDYNGRSAYLHVLADALTSLGAIFGLVCAMVWNIVWIDTAVALICSLVILRWARKQLQDTGKQLISKRE
;
A
#
# COMPACT_ATOMS: atom_id res chain seq x y z
N MET A 1 29.68 8.38 -25.29
CA MET A 1 29.86 9.31 -24.16
C MET A 1 28.64 9.07 -23.24
N GLU A 2 28.77 8.09 -22.33
CA GLU A 2 27.72 7.76 -21.37
C GLU A 2 27.72 8.85 -20.30
N SER A 3 26.67 9.65 -20.27
CA SER A 3 26.45 10.59 -19.19
C SER A 3 26.08 9.79 -17.94
N HIS A 4 27.05 9.52 -17.08
CA HIS A 4 26.80 9.12 -15.70
C HIS A 4 26.07 10.28 -15.00
N VAL A 5 24.76 10.26 -15.04
CA VAL A 5 23.96 11.08 -14.14
C VAL A 5 24.25 10.56 -12.72
N PRO A 6 24.79 11.38 -11.80
CA PRO A 6 25.05 10.92 -10.45
C PRO A 6 23.72 10.50 -9.83
N LYS A 7 23.65 9.25 -9.35
CA LYS A 7 22.51 8.78 -8.54
C LYS A 7 22.30 9.77 -7.41
N SER A 8 21.25 10.58 -7.50
CA SER A 8 20.99 11.62 -6.51
C SER A 8 20.73 10.97 -5.14
N LYS A 9 21.05 11.67 -4.05
CA LYS A 9 20.74 11.21 -2.68
C LYS A 9 19.26 10.80 -2.58
N ASN A 10 18.39 11.46 -3.31
CA ASN A 10 16.95 11.24 -3.39
C ASN A 10 16.59 9.81 -3.84
N GLU A 11 17.32 9.24 -4.81
CA GLU A 11 17.06 7.90 -5.34
C GLU A 11 17.34 6.80 -4.29
N LYS A 12 18.38 7.00 -3.47
CA LYS A 12 18.73 6.07 -2.37
C LYS A 12 17.68 6.13 -1.24
N HIS A 13 17.20 7.33 -0.89
CA HIS A 13 16.19 7.51 0.15
C HIS A 13 14.86 6.90 -0.29
N THR A 14 14.44 7.10 -1.54
CA THR A 14 13.23 6.48 -2.08
C THR A 14 13.34 4.95 -2.10
N ALA A 15 14.47 4.40 -2.54
CA ALA A 15 14.70 2.95 -2.53
C ALA A 15 14.67 2.36 -1.11
N PHE A 16 15.24 3.08 -0.13
CA PHE A 16 15.20 2.70 1.28
C PHE A 16 13.75 2.64 1.78
N VAL A 17 12.98 3.70 1.55
CA VAL A 17 11.57 3.78 1.97
C VAL A 17 10.75 2.64 1.36
N VAL A 18 10.87 2.39 0.06
CA VAL A 18 10.14 1.31 -0.63
C VAL A 18 10.50 -0.06 -0.05
N LEU A 19 11.78 -0.31 0.23
CA LEU A 19 12.22 -1.58 0.80
C LEU A 19 11.67 -1.79 2.22
N PHE A 20 11.76 -0.77 3.07
CA PHE A 20 11.27 -0.86 4.44
C PHE A 20 9.75 -0.98 4.50
N SER A 21 9.02 -0.21 3.67
CA SER A 21 7.57 -0.35 3.54
C SER A 21 7.18 -1.75 3.04
N ALA A 22 7.92 -2.33 2.09
CA ALA A 22 7.65 -3.69 1.63
C ALA A 22 7.87 -4.76 2.71
N VAL A 23 8.93 -4.63 3.51
CA VAL A 23 9.19 -5.55 4.63
C VAL A 23 8.10 -5.41 5.70
N THR A 24 7.73 -4.19 6.06
CA THR A 24 6.67 -3.90 7.03
C THR A 24 5.34 -4.47 6.56
N MET A 25 4.96 -4.23 5.31
CA MET A 25 3.77 -4.81 4.68
C MET A 25 3.71 -6.33 4.84
N VAL A 26 4.82 -7.03 4.51
CA VAL A 26 4.86 -8.50 4.63
C VAL A 26 4.67 -8.93 6.08
N LEU A 27 5.32 -8.25 7.03
CA LEU A 27 5.17 -8.54 8.45
C LEU A 27 3.73 -8.33 8.92
N GLU A 28 3.10 -7.20 8.55
CA GLU A 28 1.71 -6.91 8.95
C GLU A 28 0.71 -7.90 8.35
N ILE A 29 0.87 -8.29 7.08
CA ILE A 29 0.01 -9.29 6.46
C ILE A 29 0.18 -10.65 7.15
N VAL A 30 1.42 -11.12 7.31
CA VAL A 30 1.71 -12.43 7.92
C VAL A 30 1.21 -12.48 9.37
N PHE A 31 1.54 -11.46 10.15
CA PHE A 31 1.10 -11.40 11.55
C PHE A 31 -0.39 -11.08 11.69
N GLY A 32 -0.97 -10.30 10.80
CA GLY A 32 -2.43 -10.08 10.75
C GLY A 32 -3.19 -11.40 10.60
N LEU A 33 -2.74 -12.26 9.69
CA LEU A 33 -3.27 -13.62 9.51
C LEU A 33 -3.01 -14.51 10.72
N PHE A 34 -1.77 -14.52 11.22
CA PHE A 34 -1.36 -15.38 12.34
C PHE A 34 -2.05 -15.00 13.66
N THR A 35 -2.17 -13.72 13.94
CA THR A 35 -2.80 -13.20 15.18
C THR A 35 -4.31 -13.10 15.09
N HIS A 36 -4.87 -13.34 13.91
CA HIS A 36 -6.29 -13.14 13.60
C HIS A 36 -6.77 -11.70 13.81
N SER A 37 -5.87 -10.69 13.68
CA SER A 37 -6.24 -9.27 13.68
C SER A 37 -6.59 -8.80 12.30
N MET A 38 -7.86 -8.42 12.10
CA MET A 38 -8.32 -7.88 10.83
C MET A 38 -7.84 -6.46 10.60
N ALA A 39 -7.69 -5.67 11.66
CA ALA A 39 -7.16 -4.31 11.56
C ALA A 39 -5.71 -4.30 11.09
N LEU A 40 -4.86 -5.18 11.64
CA LEU A 40 -3.47 -5.33 11.22
C LEU A 40 -3.36 -5.87 9.79
N LEU A 41 -4.20 -6.82 9.43
CA LEU A 41 -4.25 -7.36 8.06
C LEU A 41 -4.67 -6.28 7.05
N ALA A 42 -5.68 -5.47 7.38
CA ALA A 42 -6.15 -4.38 6.53
C ALA A 42 -5.06 -3.31 6.32
N ASP A 43 -4.31 -2.97 7.38
CA ASP A 43 -3.19 -2.02 7.29
C ASP A 43 -2.09 -2.55 6.37
N GLY A 44 -1.65 -3.80 6.55
CA GLY A 44 -0.64 -4.44 5.68
C GLY A 44 -1.07 -4.53 4.22
N ILE A 45 -2.34 -4.82 3.94
CA ILE A 45 -2.87 -4.84 2.55
C ILE A 45 -2.93 -3.43 1.98
N HIS A 46 -3.28 -2.42 2.78
CA HIS A 46 -3.23 -1.03 2.37
C HIS A 46 -1.82 -0.65 1.91
N MET A 47 -0.81 -0.88 2.74
CA MET A 47 0.59 -0.69 2.36
C MET A 47 0.99 -1.52 1.13
N GLY A 48 0.49 -2.74 1.01
CA GLY A 48 0.71 -3.63 -0.13
C GLY A 48 0.27 -3.04 -1.46
N SER A 49 -0.76 -2.22 -1.47
CA SER A 49 -1.23 -1.55 -2.68
C SER A 49 -0.16 -0.66 -3.32
N HIS A 50 0.65 -0.01 -2.50
CA HIS A 50 1.70 0.92 -2.94
C HIS A 50 2.92 0.16 -3.44
N VAL A 51 3.33 -0.87 -2.71
CA VAL A 51 4.42 -1.76 -3.12
C VAL A 51 4.09 -2.44 -4.45
N LEU A 52 2.83 -2.90 -4.62
CA LEU A 52 2.37 -3.48 -5.88
C LEU A 52 2.35 -2.45 -7.02
N ALA A 53 1.88 -1.23 -6.79
CA ALA A 53 1.86 -0.17 -7.80
C ALA A 53 3.28 0.17 -8.28
N ILE A 54 4.24 0.32 -7.34
CA ILE A 54 5.64 0.59 -7.66
C ILE A 54 6.28 -0.61 -8.37
N GLY A 55 6.05 -1.84 -7.88
CA GLY A 55 6.58 -3.06 -8.47
C GLY A 55 6.08 -3.30 -9.89
N LEU A 56 4.79 -3.16 -10.14
CA LEU A 56 4.19 -3.27 -11.47
C LEU A 56 4.70 -2.18 -12.42
N SER A 57 4.82 -0.94 -11.94
CA SER A 57 5.38 0.16 -12.73
C SER A 57 6.83 -0.10 -13.10
N TRP A 58 7.62 -0.63 -12.19
CA TRP A 58 9.00 -1.02 -12.44
C TRP A 58 9.12 -2.15 -13.48
N CYS A 59 8.27 -3.19 -13.36
CA CYS A 59 8.18 -4.26 -14.36
C CYS A 59 7.77 -3.72 -15.73
N ALA A 60 6.78 -2.81 -15.78
CA ALA A 60 6.34 -2.16 -17.00
C ALA A 60 7.48 -1.35 -17.64
N TYR A 61 8.26 -0.62 -16.84
CA TYR A 61 9.41 0.13 -17.32
C TYR A 61 10.51 -0.78 -17.92
N ILE A 62 10.83 -1.90 -17.25
CA ILE A 62 11.78 -2.90 -17.78
C ILE A 62 11.25 -3.47 -19.10
N PHE A 63 9.96 -3.78 -19.17
CA PHE A 63 9.34 -4.31 -20.38
C PHE A 63 9.49 -3.33 -21.55
N VAL A 64 9.11 -2.06 -21.36
CA VAL A 64 9.24 -1.01 -22.36
C VAL A 64 10.70 -0.84 -22.82
N ARG A 65 11.64 -0.81 -21.88
CA ARG A 65 13.08 -0.71 -22.18
C ARG A 65 13.55 -1.89 -23.05
N ARG A 66 13.14 -3.13 -22.71
CA ARG A 66 13.49 -4.32 -23.52
C ARG A 66 12.89 -4.27 -24.93
N MET A 67 11.68 -3.75 -25.09
CA MET A 67 11.06 -3.62 -26.40
C MET A 67 11.78 -2.59 -27.27
N LYS A 68 12.14 -1.44 -26.72
CA LYS A 68 12.95 -0.42 -27.41
C LYS A 68 14.33 -0.93 -27.85
N THR A 69 15.00 -1.74 -27.03
CA THR A 69 16.28 -2.35 -27.43
C THR A 69 16.15 -3.39 -28.54
N ARG A 70 14.95 -3.90 -28.78
CA ARG A 70 14.65 -4.82 -29.91
C ARG A 70 14.13 -4.12 -31.16
N ASN A 71 14.25 -2.78 -31.22
CA ASN A 71 13.72 -1.92 -32.33
C ASN A 71 12.22 -2.10 -32.57
N ILE A 72 11.44 -2.41 -31.53
CA ILE A 72 9.99 -2.46 -31.61
C ILE A 72 9.47 -1.09 -31.15
N ASP A 73 9.47 -0.11 -32.05
CA ASP A 73 9.05 1.29 -31.77
C ASP A 73 7.53 1.48 -31.64
N THR A 74 6.74 0.42 -31.84
CA THR A 74 5.28 0.49 -31.79
C THR A 74 4.71 0.47 -30.37
N VAL A 75 5.54 0.28 -29.34
CA VAL A 75 5.07 0.19 -27.94
C VAL A 75 4.95 1.57 -27.34
N ASP A 76 3.72 2.00 -27.08
CA ASP A 76 3.42 3.23 -26.35
C ASP A 76 3.75 3.06 -24.86
N SER A 77 4.85 3.68 -24.43
CA SER A 77 5.34 3.58 -23.05
C SER A 77 4.34 4.09 -22.01
N GLU A 78 3.58 5.14 -22.33
CA GLU A 78 2.58 5.72 -21.42
C GLU A 78 1.39 4.78 -21.24
N ARG A 79 0.96 4.10 -22.30
CA ARG A 79 -0.11 3.11 -22.19
C ARG A 79 0.30 1.90 -21.36
N VAL A 80 1.55 1.42 -21.50
CA VAL A 80 2.05 0.31 -20.69
C VAL A 80 2.11 0.69 -19.22
N LEU A 81 2.55 1.92 -18.90
CA LEU A 81 2.58 2.42 -17.52
C LEU A 81 1.15 2.63 -16.96
N SER A 82 0.24 3.17 -17.76
CA SER A 82 -1.16 3.33 -17.36
C SER A 82 -1.86 1.98 -17.16
N LEU A 83 -1.53 0.98 -17.98
CA LEU A 83 -2.02 -0.39 -17.79
C LEU A 83 -1.51 -1.02 -16.50
N SER A 84 -0.24 -0.82 -16.16
CA SER A 84 0.31 -1.31 -14.88
C SER A 84 -0.36 -0.66 -13.67
N ALA A 85 -0.61 0.65 -13.75
CA ALA A 85 -1.34 1.39 -12.71
C ALA A 85 -2.81 0.96 -12.61
N TYR A 86 -3.45 0.68 -13.72
CA TYR A 86 -4.81 0.13 -13.76
C TYR A 86 -4.86 -1.27 -13.12
N THR A 87 -3.90 -2.14 -13.47
CA THR A 87 -3.79 -3.49 -12.92
C THR A 87 -3.59 -3.45 -11.39
N SER A 88 -2.73 -2.56 -10.88
CA SER A 88 -2.56 -2.40 -9.43
C SER A 88 -3.86 -1.93 -8.74
N GLY A 89 -4.61 -1.03 -9.40
CA GLY A 89 -5.92 -0.60 -8.91
C GLY A 89 -6.97 -1.73 -8.85
N VAL A 90 -6.96 -2.64 -9.84
CA VAL A 90 -7.83 -3.83 -9.84
C VAL A 90 -7.45 -4.77 -8.70
N LEU A 91 -6.16 -5.05 -8.51
CA LEU A 91 -5.70 -5.90 -7.41
C LEU A 91 -6.06 -5.30 -6.04
N LEU A 92 -5.88 -3.99 -5.89
CA LEU A 92 -6.27 -3.28 -4.67
C LEU A 92 -7.78 -3.39 -4.41
N LEU A 93 -8.60 -3.24 -5.45
CA LEU A 93 -10.05 -3.41 -5.36
C LEU A 93 -10.42 -4.82 -4.88
N ILE A 94 -9.81 -5.85 -5.46
CA ILE A 94 -10.03 -7.24 -5.09
C ILE A 94 -9.67 -7.47 -3.62
N PHE A 95 -8.49 -7.04 -3.19
CA PHE A 95 -8.05 -7.20 -1.81
C PHE A 95 -8.93 -6.44 -0.82
N ALA A 96 -9.34 -5.20 -1.14
CA ALA A 96 -10.26 -4.45 -0.30
C ALA A 96 -11.62 -5.14 -0.16
N LEU A 97 -12.15 -5.74 -1.23
CA LEU A 97 -13.38 -6.51 -1.18
C LEU A 97 -13.24 -7.80 -0.36
N LEU A 98 -12.11 -8.50 -0.49
CA LEU A 98 -11.85 -9.70 0.32
C LEU A 98 -11.80 -9.38 1.82
N ILE A 99 -11.11 -8.29 2.21
CA ILE A 99 -11.09 -7.85 3.62
C ILE A 99 -12.49 -7.46 4.07
N LEU A 100 -13.25 -6.75 3.23
CA LEU A 100 -14.60 -6.31 3.56
C LEU A 100 -15.52 -7.51 3.83
N ILE A 101 -15.47 -8.53 2.98
CA ILE A 101 -16.25 -9.75 3.12
C ILE A 101 -15.85 -10.50 4.40
N GLU A 102 -14.54 -10.75 4.58
CA GLU A 102 -14.01 -11.45 5.75
C GLU A 102 -14.37 -10.71 7.06
N ALA A 103 -14.20 -9.39 7.09
CA ALA A 103 -14.56 -8.58 8.26
C ALA A 103 -16.07 -8.61 8.51
N PHE A 104 -16.90 -8.60 7.46
CA PHE A 104 -18.33 -8.70 7.60
C PHE A 104 -18.76 -10.08 8.15
N GLU A 105 -18.22 -11.16 7.62
CA GLU A 105 -18.48 -12.53 8.10
C GLU A 105 -18.08 -12.67 9.58
N ARG A 106 -16.96 -12.05 9.96
CA ARG A 106 -16.45 -12.09 11.34
C ARG A 106 -17.36 -11.40 12.34
N PHE A 107 -18.13 -10.42 11.92
CA PHE A 107 -19.12 -9.77 12.78
C PHE A 107 -20.20 -10.74 13.28
N PHE A 108 -20.52 -11.76 12.48
CA PHE A 108 -21.52 -12.77 12.79
C PHE A 108 -20.93 -14.06 13.35
N THR A 109 -19.60 -14.20 13.33
CA THR A 109 -18.92 -15.39 13.80
C THR A 109 -18.40 -15.17 15.21
N ALA A 110 -18.98 -15.85 16.20
CA ALA A 110 -18.48 -15.82 17.57
C ALA A 110 -17.26 -16.75 17.72
N GLY A 111 -16.33 -16.39 18.63
CA GLY A 111 -15.28 -17.29 19.09
C GLY A 111 -13.90 -17.09 18.47
N VAL A 112 -13.67 -16.05 17.71
CA VAL A 112 -12.33 -15.70 17.22
C VAL A 112 -11.50 -15.14 18.39
N VAL A 113 -10.38 -15.76 18.68
CA VAL A 113 -9.43 -15.28 19.69
C VAL A 113 -8.30 -14.52 18.99
N ILE A 114 -8.19 -13.23 19.27
CA ILE A 114 -7.12 -12.37 18.71
C ILE A 114 -5.92 -12.43 19.65
N GLN A 115 -4.73 -12.62 19.09
CA GLN A 115 -3.46 -12.53 19.82
C GLN A 115 -3.02 -11.06 19.88
N TYR A 116 -3.63 -10.28 20.78
CA TYR A 116 -3.46 -8.83 20.86
C TYR A 116 -2.01 -8.38 21.07
N LYS A 117 -1.22 -9.11 21.86
CA LYS A 117 0.16 -8.72 22.19
C LYS A 117 1.05 -8.75 20.95
N GLU A 118 0.98 -9.84 20.20
CA GLU A 118 1.76 -10.06 18.98
C GLU A 118 1.33 -9.08 17.89
N ALA A 119 0.02 -8.92 17.68
CA ALA A 119 -0.53 -7.95 16.74
C ALA A 119 -0.09 -6.52 17.08
N MET A 120 -0.14 -6.14 18.35
CA MET A 120 0.26 -4.82 18.83
C MET A 120 1.74 -4.53 18.58
N ILE A 121 2.61 -5.50 18.87
CA ILE A 121 4.06 -5.35 18.65
C ILE A 121 4.33 -5.05 17.17
N VAL A 122 3.72 -5.81 16.27
CA VAL A 122 3.92 -5.63 14.82
C VAL A 122 3.33 -4.31 14.34
N ALA A 123 2.13 -3.94 14.79
CA ALA A 123 1.51 -2.66 14.45
C ALA A 123 2.35 -1.45 14.91
N VAL A 124 2.94 -1.52 16.11
CA VAL A 124 3.83 -0.47 16.62
C VAL A 124 5.13 -0.40 15.81
N ILE A 125 5.71 -1.54 15.45
CA ILE A 125 6.89 -1.58 14.56
C ILE A 125 6.56 -0.95 13.22
N GLY A 126 5.41 -1.30 12.60
CA GLY A 126 4.94 -0.72 11.35
C GLY A 126 4.79 0.79 11.43
N MET A 127 4.11 1.28 12.45
CA MET A 127 3.96 2.72 12.68
C MET A 127 5.32 3.44 12.83
N VAL A 128 6.26 2.88 13.60
CA VAL A 128 7.60 3.46 13.78
C VAL A 128 8.35 3.53 12.45
N VAL A 129 8.30 2.46 11.64
CA VAL A 129 8.90 2.44 10.30
C VAL A 129 8.27 3.50 9.41
N ASN A 130 6.95 3.65 9.40
CA ASN A 130 6.24 4.67 8.62
C ASN A 130 6.64 6.08 9.06
N ILE A 131 6.78 6.34 10.35
CA ILE A 131 7.26 7.63 10.87
C ILE A 131 8.70 7.90 10.43
N ILE A 132 9.60 6.92 10.51
CA ILE A 132 10.99 7.06 10.05
C ILE A 132 11.02 7.35 8.54
N CYS A 133 10.25 6.62 7.75
CA CYS A 133 10.13 6.86 6.32
C CYS A 133 9.60 8.26 6.00
N ALA A 134 8.61 8.75 6.76
CA ALA A 134 8.10 10.12 6.62
C ALA A 134 9.17 11.16 6.92
N ILE A 135 9.96 10.99 7.98
CA ILE A 135 11.06 11.89 8.33
C ILE A 135 12.13 11.91 7.24
N VAL A 136 12.50 10.74 6.70
CA VAL A 136 13.49 10.61 5.61
C VAL A 136 13.03 11.33 4.34
N LEU A 137 11.72 11.37 4.08
CA LEU A 137 11.13 12.02 2.91
C LEU A 137 10.79 13.50 3.12
N HIS A 138 10.76 13.98 4.36
CA HIS A 138 10.32 15.35 4.69
C HIS A 138 11.13 16.44 3.98
N ASP A 139 12.45 16.25 3.84
CA ASP A 139 13.36 17.26 3.25
C ASP A 139 13.33 17.30 1.70
N HIS A 140 12.49 16.48 1.07
CA HIS A 140 12.38 16.45 -0.38
C HIS A 140 11.38 17.50 -0.87
N HIS A 141 11.90 18.63 -1.39
CA HIS A 141 11.09 19.73 -1.95
C HIS A 141 10.55 19.45 -3.36
N ASP A 142 10.92 18.34 -4.00
CA ASP A 142 10.46 17.95 -5.33
C ASP A 142 9.00 17.44 -5.28
N TYR A 143 8.26 17.65 -6.37
CA TYR A 143 6.85 17.20 -6.49
C TYR A 143 6.65 15.71 -6.16
N ASN A 144 7.58 14.86 -6.58
CA ASN A 144 7.56 13.42 -6.31
C ASN A 144 7.83 13.12 -4.82
N GLY A 145 8.78 13.81 -4.20
CA GLY A 145 9.09 13.67 -2.77
C GLY A 145 7.92 14.09 -1.88
N ARG A 146 7.23 15.19 -2.22
CA ARG A 146 6.06 15.64 -1.48
C ARG A 146 4.89 14.66 -1.58
N SER A 147 4.67 14.08 -2.74
CA SER A 147 3.64 13.04 -2.93
C SER A 147 3.96 11.80 -2.09
N ALA A 148 5.21 11.33 -2.14
CA ALA A 148 5.67 10.18 -1.35
C ALA A 148 5.58 10.45 0.17
N TYR A 149 5.96 11.66 0.62
CA TYR A 149 5.82 12.07 2.02
C TYR A 149 4.37 12.01 2.51
N LEU A 150 3.44 12.65 1.78
CA LEU A 150 2.02 12.65 2.14
C LEU A 150 1.43 11.23 2.18
N HIS A 151 1.95 10.35 1.36
CA HIS A 151 1.56 8.97 1.28
C HIS A 151 2.00 8.19 2.51
N VAL A 152 3.30 8.23 2.85
CA VAL A 152 3.83 7.58 4.06
C VAL A 152 3.22 8.17 5.34
N LEU A 153 2.87 9.46 5.34
CA LEU A 153 2.13 10.07 6.45
C LEU A 153 0.71 9.49 6.57
N ALA A 154 0.04 9.23 5.44
CA ALA A 154 -1.27 8.56 5.45
C ALA A 154 -1.15 7.12 5.98
N ASP A 155 -0.09 6.38 5.61
CA ASP A 155 0.19 5.04 6.13
C ASP A 155 0.40 5.08 7.67
N ALA A 156 1.16 6.05 8.17
CA ALA A 156 1.33 6.23 9.63
C ALA A 156 0.00 6.50 10.36
N LEU A 157 -0.93 7.24 9.73
CA LEU A 157 -2.26 7.50 10.29
C LEU A 157 -3.16 6.25 10.28
N THR A 158 -3.08 5.41 9.24
CA THR A 158 -3.83 4.14 9.19
C THR A 158 -3.30 3.16 10.23
N SER A 159 -1.97 3.03 10.38
CA SER A 159 -1.34 2.23 11.43
C SER A 159 -1.72 2.71 12.83
N LEU A 160 -1.81 4.03 13.06
CA LEU A 160 -2.30 4.58 14.33
C LEU A 160 -3.75 4.18 14.58
N GLY A 161 -4.60 4.18 13.57
CA GLY A 161 -5.98 3.71 13.64
C GLY A 161 -6.07 2.22 14.01
N ALA A 162 -5.24 1.37 13.41
CA ALA A 162 -5.16 -0.05 13.72
C ALA A 162 -4.70 -0.29 15.18
N ILE A 163 -3.66 0.43 15.63
CA ILE A 163 -3.19 0.37 17.03
C ILE A 163 -4.30 0.78 18.00
N PHE A 164 -4.98 1.89 17.71
CA PHE A 164 -6.09 2.36 18.54
C PHE A 164 -7.20 1.31 18.63
N GLY A 165 -7.58 0.71 17.52
CA GLY A 165 -8.55 -0.37 17.47
C GLY A 165 -8.13 -1.58 18.30
N LEU A 166 -6.86 -2.01 18.19
CA LEU A 166 -6.30 -3.11 18.96
C LEU A 166 -6.25 -2.81 20.47
N VAL A 167 -5.86 -1.58 20.87
CA VAL A 167 -5.87 -1.16 22.27
C VAL A 167 -7.30 -1.19 22.84
N CYS A 168 -8.26 -0.62 22.11
CA CYS A 168 -9.66 -0.63 22.52
C CYS A 168 -10.19 -2.06 22.64
N ALA A 169 -9.90 -2.92 21.66
CA ALA A 169 -10.32 -4.31 21.67
C ALA A 169 -9.70 -5.09 22.89
N MET A 170 -8.44 -4.83 23.18
CA MET A 170 -7.73 -5.45 24.29
C MET A 170 -8.25 -4.98 25.67
N VAL A 171 -8.44 -3.65 25.86
CA VAL A 171 -8.82 -3.07 27.15
C VAL A 171 -10.26 -3.43 27.52
N TRP A 172 -11.17 -3.37 26.55
CA TRP A 172 -12.59 -3.69 26.79
C TRP A 172 -12.96 -5.13 26.49
N ASN A 173 -12.00 -5.94 26.02
CA ASN A 173 -12.22 -7.32 25.59
C ASN A 173 -13.35 -7.46 24.54
N ILE A 174 -13.40 -6.48 23.64
CA ILE A 174 -14.44 -6.37 22.62
C ILE A 174 -13.84 -6.64 21.25
N VAL A 175 -13.88 -7.88 20.81
CA VAL A 175 -13.28 -8.38 19.55
C VAL A 175 -13.81 -7.64 18.31
N TRP A 176 -15.07 -7.23 18.30
CA TRP A 176 -15.68 -6.57 17.15
C TRP A 176 -15.09 -5.19 16.83
N ILE A 177 -14.35 -4.55 17.78
CA ILE A 177 -13.69 -3.26 17.52
C ILE A 177 -12.57 -3.43 16.47
N ASP A 178 -11.76 -4.47 16.58
CA ASP A 178 -10.74 -4.80 15.56
C ASP A 178 -11.37 -4.99 14.17
N THR A 179 -12.47 -5.73 14.12
CA THR A 179 -13.25 -5.94 12.90
C THR A 179 -13.86 -4.65 12.35
N ALA A 180 -14.37 -3.77 13.23
CA ALA A 180 -14.93 -2.48 12.82
C ALA A 180 -13.86 -1.55 12.21
N VAL A 181 -12.66 -1.53 12.80
CA VAL A 181 -11.52 -0.77 12.23
C VAL A 181 -11.16 -1.33 10.86
N ALA A 182 -11.09 -2.65 10.70
CA ALA A 182 -10.82 -3.27 9.39
C ALA A 182 -11.90 -2.91 8.35
N LEU A 183 -13.19 -2.87 8.73
CA LEU A 183 -14.27 -2.42 7.85
C LEU A 183 -14.08 -0.97 7.41
N ILE A 184 -13.75 -0.06 8.32
CA ILE A 184 -13.50 1.34 7.99
C ILE A 184 -12.30 1.45 7.05
N CYS A 185 -11.19 0.78 7.35
CA CYS A 185 -10.00 0.77 6.50
C CYS A 185 -10.33 0.22 5.10
N SER A 186 -11.04 -0.90 5.00
CA SER A 186 -11.40 -1.50 3.72
C SER A 186 -12.28 -0.57 2.86
N LEU A 187 -13.19 0.19 3.46
CA LEU A 187 -14.01 1.19 2.76
C LEU A 187 -13.17 2.36 2.22
N VAL A 188 -12.17 2.81 2.99
CA VAL A 188 -11.22 3.85 2.55
C VAL A 188 -10.39 3.34 1.37
N ILE A 189 -9.85 2.11 1.48
CA ILE A 189 -9.08 1.46 0.41
C ILE A 189 -9.93 1.29 -0.85
N LEU A 190 -11.18 0.86 -0.70
CA LEU A 190 -12.14 0.69 -1.78
C LEU A 190 -12.40 2.01 -2.53
N ARG A 191 -12.55 3.12 -1.78
CA ARG A 191 -12.69 4.45 -2.36
C ARG A 191 -11.47 4.85 -3.18
N TRP A 192 -10.27 4.59 -2.67
CA TRP A 192 -9.02 4.90 -3.37
C TRP A 192 -8.81 4.03 -4.61
N ALA A 193 -9.08 2.73 -4.51
CA ALA A 193 -9.03 1.83 -5.65
C ALA A 193 -9.97 2.27 -6.79
N ARG A 194 -11.21 2.67 -6.45
CA ARG A 194 -12.16 3.23 -7.42
C ARG A 194 -11.63 4.49 -8.11
N LYS A 195 -11.07 5.42 -7.34
CA LYS A 195 -10.49 6.64 -7.88
C LYS A 195 -9.33 6.32 -8.82
N GLN A 196 -8.41 5.46 -8.39
CA GLN A 196 -7.26 5.04 -9.22
C GLN A 196 -7.72 4.39 -10.53
N LEU A 197 -8.71 3.49 -10.49
CA LEU A 197 -9.28 2.85 -11.68
C LEU A 197 -9.93 3.87 -12.63
N GLN A 198 -10.64 4.86 -12.10
CA GLN A 198 -11.25 5.92 -12.91
C GLN A 198 -10.20 6.79 -13.60
N ASP A 199 -9.17 7.20 -12.86
CA ASP A 199 -8.12 8.09 -13.37
C ASP A 199 -7.24 7.37 -14.42
N THR A 200 -6.79 6.15 -14.12
CA THR A 200 -5.98 5.35 -15.06
C THR A 200 -6.80 4.83 -16.25
N GLY A 201 -8.08 4.49 -16.04
CA GLY A 201 -8.99 4.09 -17.10
C GLY A 201 -9.21 5.21 -18.12
N LYS A 202 -9.38 6.46 -17.66
CA LYS A 202 -9.47 7.64 -18.56
C LYS A 202 -8.20 7.81 -19.38
N GLN A 203 -7.01 7.63 -18.78
CA GLN A 203 -5.73 7.72 -19.50
C GLN A 203 -5.59 6.65 -20.56
N LEU A 204 -6.07 5.41 -20.31
CA LEU A 204 -6.01 4.32 -21.28
C LEU A 204 -6.94 4.55 -22.50
N ILE A 205 -8.11 5.16 -22.26
CA ILE A 205 -9.14 5.36 -23.30
C ILE A 205 -8.94 6.68 -24.05
N SER A 206 -8.31 7.68 -23.42
CA SER A 206 -8.07 8.97 -24.06
C SER A 206 -7.23 8.80 -25.32
N LYS A 207 -7.80 9.16 -26.47
CA LYS A 207 -7.04 9.30 -27.72
C LYS A 207 -6.13 10.52 -27.58
N ARG A 208 -4.85 10.38 -27.90
CA ARG A 208 -4.02 11.55 -28.22
C ARG A 208 -4.61 12.19 -29.47
N GLU A 209 -5.12 13.39 -29.34
CA GLU A 209 -5.25 14.34 -30.47
C GLU A 209 -3.87 14.87 -30.84
#